data_24964be482e164ee034a1c269035ea32
#
_entry.id   24964be482e164ee034a1c269035ea32
#
_cell.length_a   1.000
_cell.length_b   1.000
_cell.length_c   1.000
_cell.angle_alpha   90.00
_cell.angle_beta   90.00
_cell.angle_gamma   90.00
#
_symmetry.space_group_name_H-M   'P 1'
#
loop_
_entity.id
_entity.type
_entity.pdbx_description
1 polymer ?
#
loop_
_entity_poly.entity_id
_entity_poly.type
_entity_poly.pdbx_seq_one_letter_code
_entity_poly.pdbx_strand_id
1 'polypeptide(L)'
;MINLKKKLEALYTQKEQIEQEIKSLEQQIEDELLKSQQEQKTTFSKDEKIDIFKSLFIARNDIYAKKWVSQDGNKQGFYPVTRTFRGEDFIPLTNKEIEAHLRGLVHLATYCIDSHNNSKFVAFEILDEDKFKLQIALNSLGIRAYYELNSYNSLIVWVFLEASLPSKIAYNFAQFILKKANVTAKVYPNKEFATKASLGNNIELPLHL
;
A
#
# COMPACT_ATOMS: atom_id res chain seq x y z
N MET A 1 12.94 37.11 -33.73
CA MET A 1 11.92 36.04 -33.71
C MET A 1 12.46 34.68 -34.15
N ILE A 2 13.22 34.56 -35.24
CA ILE A 2 13.78 33.27 -35.73
C ILE A 2 14.65 32.55 -34.69
N ASN A 3 15.47 33.32 -33.95
CA ASN A 3 16.39 32.74 -32.93
C ASN A 3 15.65 32.16 -31.72
N LEU A 4 14.52 32.73 -31.30
CA LEU A 4 13.72 32.22 -30.19
C LEU A 4 12.96 30.94 -30.61
N LYS A 5 12.48 30.84 -31.84
CA LYS A 5 11.84 29.61 -32.37
C LYS A 5 12.85 28.45 -32.41
N LYS A 6 14.06 28.67 -32.95
CA LYS A 6 15.12 27.64 -32.96
C LYS A 6 15.51 27.20 -31.55
N LYS A 7 15.59 28.13 -30.59
CA LYS A 7 15.88 27.79 -29.20
C LYS A 7 14.75 26.97 -28.56
N LEU A 8 13.52 27.30 -28.89
CA LEU A 8 12.34 26.54 -28.40
C LEU A 8 12.32 25.11 -28.98
N GLU A 9 12.55 24.94 -30.28
CA GLU A 9 12.65 23.63 -30.93
C GLU A 9 13.77 22.77 -30.30
N ALA A 10 14.96 23.36 -30.08
CA ALA A 10 16.04 22.65 -29.40
C ALA A 10 15.70 22.21 -27.98
N LEU A 11 14.97 23.01 -27.22
CA LEU A 11 14.49 22.64 -25.87
C LEU A 11 13.45 21.53 -25.92
N TYR A 12 12.56 21.51 -26.91
CA TYR A 12 11.61 20.39 -27.07
C TYR A 12 12.34 19.08 -27.42
N THR A 13 13.34 19.12 -28.33
CA THR A 13 14.13 17.93 -28.65
C THR A 13 14.92 17.44 -27.42
N GLN A 14 15.49 18.34 -26.64
CA GLN A 14 16.18 17.98 -25.40
C GLN A 14 15.22 17.38 -24.37
N LYS A 15 14.03 17.92 -24.25
CA LYS A 15 12.97 17.38 -23.37
C LYS A 15 12.62 15.94 -23.76
N GLU A 16 12.37 15.68 -25.05
CA GLU A 16 12.06 14.33 -25.54
C GLU A 16 13.20 13.33 -25.26
N GLN A 17 14.45 13.76 -25.44
CA GLN A 17 15.61 12.92 -25.11
C GLN A 17 15.67 12.58 -23.62
N ILE A 18 15.48 13.57 -22.75
CA ILE A 18 15.45 13.36 -21.30
C ILE A 18 14.30 12.42 -20.89
N GLU A 19 13.12 12.57 -21.48
CA GLU A 19 11.96 11.69 -21.21
C GLU A 19 12.25 10.22 -21.63
N GLN A 20 12.95 10.02 -22.75
CA GLN A 20 13.37 8.67 -23.16
C GLN A 20 14.45 8.09 -22.25
N GLU A 21 15.41 8.90 -21.80
CA GLU A 21 16.44 8.46 -20.87
C GLU A 21 15.85 8.10 -19.50
N ILE A 22 14.91 8.91 -18.99
CA ILE A 22 14.16 8.59 -17.76
C ILE A 22 13.50 7.24 -17.91
N LYS A 23 12.73 7.01 -18.98
CA LYS A 23 12.02 5.74 -19.20
C LYS A 23 12.98 4.53 -19.27
N SER A 24 14.17 4.72 -19.87
CA SER A 24 15.19 3.67 -19.92
C SER A 24 15.78 3.36 -18.55
N LEU A 25 16.05 4.40 -17.74
CA LEU A 25 16.54 4.21 -16.37
C LEU A 25 15.49 3.57 -15.46
N GLU A 26 14.22 3.94 -15.62
CA GLU A 26 13.10 3.34 -14.92
C GLU A 26 13.03 1.83 -15.17
N GLN A 27 13.15 1.42 -16.43
CA GLN A 27 13.16 0.00 -16.79
C GLN A 27 14.37 -0.74 -16.21
N GLN A 28 15.56 -0.12 -16.21
CA GLN A 28 16.76 -0.72 -15.62
C GLN A 28 16.61 -0.92 -14.11
N ILE A 29 16.06 0.06 -13.41
CA ILE A 29 15.76 -0.04 -11.97
C ILE A 29 14.78 -1.18 -11.69
N GLU A 30 13.75 -1.33 -12.50
CA GLU A 30 12.75 -2.39 -12.37
C GLU A 30 13.37 -3.78 -12.60
N ASP A 31 14.21 -3.92 -13.62
CA ASP A 31 14.94 -5.16 -13.93
C ASP A 31 15.95 -5.54 -12.83
N GLU A 32 16.66 -4.57 -12.25
CA GLU A 32 17.56 -4.81 -11.11
C GLU A 32 16.80 -5.21 -9.84
N LEU A 33 15.66 -4.60 -9.57
CA LEU A 33 14.79 -4.98 -8.46
C LEU A 33 14.25 -6.41 -8.61
N LEU A 34 13.83 -6.79 -9.81
CA LEU A 34 13.38 -8.15 -10.12
C LEU A 34 14.49 -9.19 -9.94
N LYS A 35 15.71 -8.89 -10.40
CA LYS A 35 16.88 -9.76 -10.19
C LYS A 35 17.22 -9.95 -8.71
N SER A 36 17.22 -8.86 -7.93
CA SER A 36 17.51 -8.93 -6.50
C SER A 36 16.48 -9.73 -5.70
N GLN A 37 15.23 -9.75 -6.15
CA GLN A 37 14.16 -10.56 -5.55
C GLN A 37 14.27 -12.06 -5.90
N GLN A 38 14.83 -12.42 -7.06
CA GLN A 38 15.01 -13.81 -7.48
C GLN A 38 16.17 -14.52 -6.76
N GLU A 39 17.16 -13.79 -6.27
CA GLU A 39 18.34 -14.35 -5.60
C GLU A 39 18.11 -14.78 -4.14
N GLN A 40 17.00 -14.38 -3.51
CA GLN A 40 16.67 -14.75 -2.12
C GLN A 40 15.53 -15.76 -2.04
N LYS A 41 15.75 -17.01 -2.52
CA LYS A 41 14.85 -18.12 -2.20
C LYS A 41 15.06 -18.59 -0.75
N THR A 42 14.49 -17.87 0.21
CA THR A 42 14.33 -18.38 1.58
C THR A 42 13.17 -19.36 1.62
N THR A 43 13.44 -20.60 1.96
CA THR A 43 12.42 -21.65 2.12
C THR A 43 11.75 -21.54 3.48
N PHE A 44 10.82 -20.60 3.63
CA PHE A 44 9.96 -20.54 4.82
C PHE A 44 8.91 -21.64 4.78
N SER A 45 8.65 -22.27 5.90
CA SER A 45 7.48 -23.12 6.11
C SER A 45 6.18 -22.32 5.95
N LYS A 46 5.05 -23.02 5.83
CA LYS A 46 3.74 -22.39 5.72
C LYS A 46 3.42 -21.48 6.91
N ASP A 47 3.68 -21.96 8.13
CA ASP A 47 3.40 -21.22 9.36
C ASP A 47 4.28 -19.98 9.49
N GLU A 48 5.57 -20.10 9.17
CA GLU A 48 6.49 -18.95 9.13
C GLU A 48 6.04 -17.89 8.12
N LYS A 49 5.55 -18.29 6.95
CA LYS A 49 5.00 -17.35 5.95
C LYS A 49 3.77 -16.60 6.49
N ILE A 50 2.86 -17.30 7.18
CA ILE A 50 1.68 -16.70 7.81
C ILE A 50 2.11 -15.73 8.91
N ASP A 51 3.10 -16.10 9.74
CA ASP A 51 3.59 -15.24 10.82
C ASP A 51 4.29 -13.98 10.29
N ILE A 52 5.10 -14.11 9.23
CA ILE A 52 5.70 -12.97 8.53
C ILE A 52 4.58 -12.07 7.96
N PHE A 53 3.60 -12.65 7.26
CA PHE A 53 2.48 -11.90 6.72
C PHE A 53 1.74 -11.11 7.80
N LYS A 54 1.43 -11.75 8.95
CA LYS A 54 0.78 -11.10 10.09
C LYS A 54 1.65 -9.98 10.67
N SER A 55 2.95 -10.22 10.80
CA SER A 55 3.85 -9.23 11.37
C SER A 55 3.91 -7.95 10.54
N LEU A 56 3.80 -8.05 9.23
CA LEU A 56 3.86 -6.93 8.30
C LEU A 56 2.50 -6.24 8.11
N PHE A 57 1.47 -7.00 7.78
CA PHE A 57 0.23 -6.47 7.24
C PHE A 57 -0.93 -6.39 8.23
N ILE A 58 -0.89 -7.12 9.36
CA ILE A 58 -2.01 -7.12 10.30
C ILE A 58 -1.73 -6.17 11.46
N ALA A 59 -2.27 -4.95 11.37
CA ALA A 59 -2.19 -3.98 12.46
C ALA A 59 -3.13 -4.35 13.62
N ARG A 60 -4.26 -5.01 13.32
CA ARG A 60 -5.31 -5.35 14.26
C ARG A 60 -5.82 -6.77 14.00
N ASN A 61 -5.79 -7.64 14.98
CA ASN A 61 -6.19 -9.06 14.85
C ASN A 61 -7.55 -9.37 15.47
N ASP A 62 -8.13 -8.48 16.26
CA ASP A 62 -9.43 -8.63 16.92
C ASP A 62 -10.62 -8.38 15.97
N ILE A 63 -10.35 -7.78 14.81
CA ILE A 63 -11.33 -7.50 13.75
C ILE A 63 -10.64 -7.49 12.38
N TYR A 64 -11.36 -7.94 11.38
CA TYR A 64 -10.96 -7.85 9.97
C TYR A 64 -12.18 -7.60 9.09
N ALA A 65 -11.96 -7.29 7.82
CA ALA A 65 -13.02 -7.10 6.85
C ALA A 65 -12.93 -8.12 5.70
N LYS A 66 -14.10 -8.47 5.14
CA LYS A 66 -14.23 -9.28 3.93
C LYS A 66 -14.78 -8.46 2.78
N LYS A 67 -14.30 -8.76 1.58
CA LYS A 67 -14.81 -8.17 0.34
C LYS A 67 -16.21 -8.72 0.06
N TRP A 68 -17.07 -7.86 -0.43
CA TRP A 68 -18.36 -8.20 -0.99
C TRP A 68 -18.49 -7.58 -2.37
N VAL A 69 -19.26 -8.23 -3.21
CA VAL A 69 -19.63 -7.75 -4.55
C VAL A 69 -21.14 -7.87 -4.66
N SER A 70 -21.80 -6.84 -5.18
CA SER A 70 -23.24 -6.88 -5.45
C SER A 70 -23.58 -7.92 -6.53
N GLN A 71 -24.83 -8.41 -6.57
CA GLN A 71 -25.25 -9.42 -7.54
C GLN A 71 -25.07 -8.96 -9.00
N ASP A 72 -25.20 -7.67 -9.28
CA ASP A 72 -25.01 -7.06 -10.58
C ASP A 72 -23.53 -6.73 -10.89
N GLY A 73 -22.60 -7.00 -9.94
CA GLY A 73 -21.18 -6.69 -10.09
C GLY A 73 -20.81 -5.21 -10.01
N ASN A 74 -21.79 -4.30 -9.93
CA ASN A 74 -21.55 -2.85 -10.06
C ASN A 74 -21.05 -2.19 -8.78
N LYS A 75 -21.23 -2.85 -7.62
CA LYS A 75 -20.79 -2.33 -6.33
C LYS A 75 -19.96 -3.38 -5.61
N GLN A 76 -18.89 -2.92 -5.00
CA GLN A 76 -18.04 -3.76 -4.17
C GLN A 76 -17.46 -2.96 -3.02
N GLY A 77 -16.99 -3.64 -1.99
CA GLY A 77 -16.38 -3.00 -0.83
C GLY A 77 -15.99 -4.02 0.22
N PHE A 78 -15.60 -3.54 1.38
CA PHE A 78 -15.24 -4.37 2.52
C PHE A 78 -16.19 -4.08 3.67
N TYR A 79 -16.59 -5.14 4.39
CA TYR A 79 -17.41 -5.05 5.60
C TYR A 79 -16.72 -5.75 6.77
N PRO A 80 -16.86 -5.24 8.01
CA PRO A 80 -16.32 -5.89 9.18
C PRO A 80 -17.00 -7.25 9.40
N VAL A 81 -16.23 -8.27 9.76
CA VAL A 81 -16.78 -9.59 10.03
C VAL A 81 -17.27 -9.66 11.46
N THR A 82 -18.56 -9.97 11.65
CA THR A 82 -19.24 -10.02 12.93
C THR A 82 -19.98 -11.34 13.09
N ARG A 83 -20.24 -11.77 14.33
CA ARG A 83 -21.01 -13.00 14.61
C ARG A 83 -22.48 -12.86 14.22
N THR A 84 -23.04 -11.68 14.41
CA THR A 84 -24.43 -11.37 14.05
C THR A 84 -24.47 -10.31 12.97
N PHE A 85 -25.46 -10.35 12.11
CA PHE A 85 -25.62 -9.38 11.04
C PHE A 85 -25.73 -7.95 11.61
N ARG A 86 -24.82 -7.06 11.21
CA ARG A 86 -24.69 -5.68 11.72
C ARG A 86 -24.43 -5.57 13.23
N GLY A 87 -23.95 -6.63 13.87
CA GLY A 87 -23.55 -6.62 15.28
C GLY A 87 -22.20 -5.93 15.51
N GLU A 88 -21.89 -5.71 16.79
CA GLU A 88 -20.58 -5.21 17.24
C GLU A 88 -19.69 -6.36 17.75
N ASP A 89 -20.15 -7.60 17.67
CA ASP A 89 -19.41 -8.81 18.05
C ASP A 89 -18.46 -9.21 16.92
N PHE A 90 -17.31 -8.55 16.87
CA PHE A 90 -16.30 -8.80 15.85
C PHE A 90 -15.68 -10.19 16.00
N ILE A 91 -15.33 -10.78 14.87
CA ILE A 91 -14.64 -12.06 14.82
C ILE A 91 -13.14 -11.79 14.64
N PRO A 92 -12.28 -12.35 15.52
CA PRO A 92 -10.83 -12.24 15.36
C PRO A 92 -10.33 -12.89 14.06
N LEU A 93 -9.32 -12.27 13.44
CA LEU A 93 -8.64 -12.83 12.29
C LEU A 93 -7.74 -13.99 12.72
N THR A 94 -7.98 -15.18 12.17
CA THR A 94 -7.18 -16.38 12.46
C THR A 94 -6.25 -16.73 11.30
N ASN A 95 -5.28 -17.63 11.56
CA ASN A 95 -4.37 -18.13 10.53
C ASN A 95 -5.13 -18.83 9.38
N LYS A 96 -6.29 -19.44 9.68
CA LYS A 96 -7.12 -20.10 8.67
C LYS A 96 -7.68 -19.11 7.64
N GLU A 97 -8.14 -17.94 8.08
CA GLU A 97 -8.63 -16.89 7.18
C GLU A 97 -7.48 -16.30 6.35
N ILE A 98 -6.31 -16.11 6.97
CA ILE A 98 -5.12 -15.62 6.24
C ILE A 98 -4.69 -16.64 5.18
N GLU A 99 -4.65 -17.92 5.53
CA GLU A 99 -4.38 -18.98 4.55
C GLU A 99 -5.39 -18.98 3.41
N ALA A 100 -6.68 -18.86 3.73
CA ALA A 100 -7.72 -18.81 2.71
C ALA A 100 -7.57 -17.58 1.80
N HIS A 101 -7.13 -16.44 2.34
CA HIS A 101 -6.83 -15.23 1.57
C HIS A 101 -5.64 -15.46 0.62
N LEU A 102 -4.53 -15.96 1.13
CA LEU A 102 -3.31 -16.25 0.34
C LEU A 102 -3.52 -17.31 -0.74
N ARG A 103 -4.58 -18.13 -0.61
CA ARG A 103 -5.00 -19.13 -1.62
C ARG A 103 -6.08 -18.61 -2.58
N GLY A 104 -6.42 -17.33 -2.54
CA GLY A 104 -7.45 -16.74 -3.39
C GLY A 104 -8.89 -17.17 -3.08
N LEU A 105 -9.15 -17.82 -1.93
CA LEU A 105 -10.50 -18.31 -1.57
C LEU A 105 -11.39 -17.24 -0.94
N VAL A 106 -10.79 -16.27 -0.27
CA VAL A 106 -11.48 -15.14 0.36
C VAL A 106 -10.63 -13.89 0.22
N HIS A 107 -11.26 -12.76 0.01
CA HIS A 107 -10.57 -11.47 -0.11
C HIS A 107 -10.74 -10.68 1.17
N LEU A 108 -9.64 -10.40 1.86
CA LEU A 108 -9.62 -9.78 3.17
C LEU A 108 -9.04 -8.37 3.14
N ALA A 109 -9.41 -7.58 4.15
CA ALA A 109 -8.79 -6.30 4.46
C ALA A 109 -8.50 -6.20 5.96
N THR A 110 -7.44 -5.51 6.32
CA THR A 110 -7.06 -5.18 7.70
C THR A 110 -7.44 -3.75 8.05
N TYR A 111 -7.81 -3.51 9.29
CA TYR A 111 -7.93 -2.16 9.83
C TYR A 111 -6.55 -1.63 10.20
N CYS A 112 -6.25 -0.38 9.80
CA CYS A 112 -4.91 0.20 9.87
C CYS A 112 -4.52 0.70 11.27
N ILE A 113 -5.50 0.84 12.18
CA ILE A 113 -5.32 1.36 13.53
C ILE A 113 -5.74 0.29 14.52
N ASP A 114 -4.85 -0.08 15.44
CA ASP A 114 -5.13 -1.06 16.50
C ASP A 114 -6.03 -0.49 17.61
N SER A 115 -6.39 -1.34 18.58
CA SER A 115 -7.23 -0.95 19.72
C SER A 115 -6.58 0.07 20.67
N HIS A 116 -5.27 0.30 20.56
CA HIS A 116 -4.49 1.26 21.33
C HIS A 116 -4.17 2.53 20.53
N ASN A 117 -4.79 2.70 19.35
CA ASN A 117 -4.55 3.80 18.43
C ASN A 117 -3.13 3.85 17.86
N ASN A 118 -2.51 2.69 17.64
CA ASN A 118 -1.24 2.59 16.94
C ASN A 118 -1.40 2.02 15.53
N SER A 119 -0.43 2.28 14.69
CA SER A 119 -0.27 1.66 13.38
C SER A 119 1.12 1.06 13.24
N LYS A 120 1.25 -0.07 12.53
CA LYS A 120 2.54 -0.73 12.27
C LYS A 120 3.05 -0.50 10.85
N PHE A 121 2.29 0.17 10.04
CA PHE A 121 2.67 0.56 8.67
C PHE A 121 2.05 1.90 8.29
N VAL A 122 2.61 2.48 7.25
CA VAL A 122 1.99 3.52 6.44
C VAL A 122 1.85 2.98 5.03
N ALA A 123 0.70 3.19 4.40
CA ALA A 123 0.55 2.86 2.98
C ALA A 123 -0.06 4.04 2.21
N PHE A 124 0.28 4.09 0.92
CA PHE A 124 -0.17 5.12 0.00
C PHE A 124 -0.84 4.44 -1.20
N GLU A 125 -2.05 4.88 -1.53
CA GLU A 125 -2.70 4.49 -2.78
C GLU A 125 -2.52 5.63 -3.76
N ILE A 126 -1.70 5.39 -4.80
CA ILE A 126 -1.23 6.41 -5.75
C ILE A 126 -1.60 6.04 -7.19
N LEU A 127 -1.52 7.01 -8.07
CA LEU A 127 -1.50 6.79 -9.50
C LEU A 127 -0.11 6.32 -9.94
N ASP A 128 -0.05 5.51 -10.98
CA ASP A 128 1.23 4.97 -11.49
C ASP A 128 2.22 6.07 -11.89
N GLU A 129 1.73 7.18 -12.44
CA GLU A 129 2.54 8.35 -12.80
C GLU A 129 3.24 9.04 -11.62
N ASP A 130 2.76 8.82 -10.39
CA ASP A 130 3.34 9.39 -9.17
C ASP A 130 4.34 8.44 -8.47
N LYS A 131 4.48 7.21 -8.96
CA LYS A 131 5.36 6.17 -8.40
C LYS A 131 6.76 6.69 -8.15
N PHE A 132 7.39 7.24 -9.18
CA PHE A 132 8.79 7.69 -9.09
C PHE A 132 8.98 8.92 -8.21
N LYS A 133 8.05 9.87 -8.22
CA LYS A 133 8.10 11.03 -7.31
C LYS A 133 8.09 10.58 -5.85
N LEU A 134 7.19 9.64 -5.52
CA LEU A 134 7.10 9.10 -4.17
C LEU A 134 8.35 8.28 -3.81
N GLN A 135 8.85 7.45 -4.73
CA GLN A 135 10.06 6.65 -4.53
C GLN A 135 11.29 7.53 -4.28
N ILE A 136 11.49 8.58 -5.06
CA ILE A 136 12.60 9.55 -4.87
C ILE A 136 12.50 10.19 -3.48
N ALA A 137 11.31 10.61 -3.06
CA ALA A 137 11.12 11.21 -1.75
C ALA A 137 11.45 10.23 -0.62
N LEU A 138 10.99 8.98 -0.70
CA LEU A 138 11.27 7.92 0.28
C LEU A 138 12.77 7.58 0.32
N ASN A 139 13.38 7.36 -0.84
CA ASN A 139 14.81 7.05 -0.96
C ASN A 139 15.71 8.18 -0.39
N SER A 140 15.31 9.46 -0.61
CA SER A 140 16.05 10.61 -0.05
C SER A 140 16.06 10.66 1.48
N LEU A 141 15.16 9.90 2.12
CA LEU A 141 15.06 9.75 3.58
C LEU A 141 15.60 8.39 4.06
N GLY A 142 16.15 7.56 3.17
CA GLY A 142 16.61 6.22 3.50
C GLY A 142 15.46 5.23 3.83
N ILE A 143 14.24 5.53 3.40
CA ILE A 143 13.05 4.73 3.72
C ILE A 143 12.85 3.69 2.62
N ARG A 144 12.79 2.42 3.02
CA ARG A 144 12.45 1.30 2.12
C ARG A 144 10.93 1.20 1.97
N ALA A 145 10.47 1.07 0.73
CA ALA A 145 9.07 0.89 0.39
C ALA A 145 8.87 -0.33 -0.50
N TYR A 146 7.66 -0.91 -0.45
CA TYR A 146 7.26 -2.07 -1.24
C TYR A 146 6.01 -1.73 -2.03
N TYR A 147 5.93 -2.21 -3.27
CA TYR A 147 4.92 -1.80 -4.23
C TYR A 147 4.09 -3.01 -4.64
N GLU A 148 2.76 -2.81 -4.74
CA GLU A 148 1.85 -3.82 -5.27
C GLU A 148 0.68 -3.18 -6.03
N LEU A 149 0.07 -3.94 -6.92
CA LEU A 149 -1.23 -3.60 -7.50
C LEU A 149 -2.33 -4.28 -6.66
N ASN A 150 -3.31 -3.51 -6.22
CA ASN A 150 -4.48 -4.08 -5.55
C ASN A 150 -5.51 -4.61 -6.57
N SER A 151 -6.61 -5.20 -6.09
CA SER A 151 -7.66 -5.74 -6.94
C SER A 151 -8.41 -4.70 -7.80
N TYR A 152 -8.14 -3.41 -7.61
CA TYR A 152 -8.68 -2.29 -8.40
C TYR A 152 -7.67 -1.71 -9.39
N ASN A 153 -6.52 -2.37 -9.57
CA ASN A 153 -5.38 -1.87 -10.33
C ASN A 153 -4.80 -0.53 -9.84
N SER A 154 -5.04 -0.18 -8.57
CA SER A 154 -4.37 0.95 -7.92
C SER A 154 -3.02 0.52 -7.39
N LEU A 155 -2.02 1.38 -7.51
CA LEU A 155 -0.70 1.11 -6.96
C LEU A 155 -0.69 1.44 -5.46
N ILE A 156 -0.39 0.43 -4.64
CA ILE A 156 -0.21 0.56 -3.20
C ILE A 156 1.27 0.55 -2.87
N VAL A 157 1.70 1.53 -2.10
CA VAL A 157 3.09 1.65 -1.62
C VAL A 157 3.11 1.47 -0.11
N TRP A 158 3.72 0.39 0.36
CA TRP A 158 3.83 0.03 1.76
C TRP A 158 5.14 0.50 2.36
N VAL A 159 5.07 1.13 3.53
CA VAL A 159 6.20 1.47 4.39
C VAL A 159 5.96 0.82 5.74
N PHE A 160 6.73 -0.21 6.06
CA PHE A 160 6.64 -0.92 7.34
C PHE A 160 7.42 -0.18 8.41
N LEU A 161 6.84 -0.08 9.59
CA LEU A 161 7.46 0.55 10.74
C LEU A 161 8.16 -0.51 11.59
N GLU A 162 9.35 -0.23 12.07
CA GLU A 162 10.12 -1.14 12.93
C GLU A 162 9.37 -1.46 14.24
N ALA A 163 8.63 -0.48 14.77
CA ALA A 163 7.73 -0.65 15.89
C ALA A 163 6.40 0.05 15.60
N SER A 164 5.31 -0.40 16.25
CA SER A 164 4.02 0.29 16.17
C SER A 164 4.14 1.70 16.73
N LEU A 165 3.63 2.69 15.99
CA LEU A 165 3.62 4.10 16.37
C LEU A 165 2.19 4.58 16.57
N PRO A 166 1.95 5.59 17.41
CA PRO A 166 0.66 6.27 17.47
C PRO A 166 0.17 6.65 16.08
N SER A 167 -1.07 6.32 15.75
CA SER A 167 -1.63 6.53 14.40
C SER A 167 -1.57 7.99 13.94
N LYS A 168 -1.63 8.94 14.89
CA LYS A 168 -1.38 10.36 14.62
C LYS A 168 0.02 10.62 14.08
N ILE A 169 1.05 9.97 14.63
CA ILE A 169 2.43 10.10 14.14
C ILE A 169 2.56 9.46 12.77
N ALA A 170 2.02 8.25 12.59
CA ALA A 170 2.02 7.56 11.30
C ALA A 170 1.30 8.38 10.21
N TYR A 171 0.14 8.96 10.52
CA TYR A 171 -0.59 9.85 9.62
C TYR A 171 0.19 11.11 9.25
N ASN A 172 0.76 11.80 10.23
CA ASN A 172 1.54 13.02 10.00
C ASN A 172 2.82 12.72 9.19
N PHE A 173 3.45 11.59 9.44
CA PHE A 173 4.58 11.11 8.66
C PHE A 173 4.16 10.88 7.20
N ALA A 174 3.03 10.22 6.94
CA ALA A 174 2.50 10.05 5.58
C ALA A 174 2.28 11.38 4.87
N GLN A 175 1.66 12.36 5.54
CA GLN A 175 1.42 13.68 4.99
C GLN A 175 2.74 14.43 4.68
N PHE A 176 3.75 14.28 5.53
CA PHE A 176 5.07 14.83 5.29
C PHE A 176 5.70 14.25 4.02
N ILE A 177 5.65 12.92 3.83
CA ILE A 177 6.16 12.24 2.64
C ILE A 177 5.45 12.72 1.36
N LEU A 178 4.11 12.79 1.37
CA LEU A 178 3.33 13.27 0.23
C LEU A 178 3.68 14.72 -0.13
N LYS A 179 3.81 15.58 0.87
CA LYS A 179 4.24 16.97 0.66
C LYS A 179 5.64 17.05 0.05
N LYS A 180 6.59 16.23 0.55
CA LYS A 180 7.97 16.17 0.03
C LYS A 180 8.01 15.66 -1.41
N ALA A 181 7.18 14.67 -1.74
CA ALA A 181 7.07 14.11 -3.08
C ALA A 181 6.29 14.99 -4.07
N ASN A 182 5.57 15.99 -3.57
CA ASN A 182 4.58 16.77 -4.33
C ASN A 182 3.54 15.85 -5.02
N VAL A 183 2.99 14.89 -4.25
CA VAL A 183 2.03 13.89 -4.69
C VAL A 183 0.78 13.99 -3.84
N THR A 184 -0.38 13.78 -4.46
CA THR A 184 -1.67 13.62 -3.78
C THR A 184 -2.06 12.15 -3.80
N ALA A 185 -2.32 11.57 -2.63
CA ALA A 185 -2.63 10.16 -2.52
C ALA A 185 -3.60 9.90 -1.36
N LYS A 186 -4.30 8.77 -1.43
CA LYS A 186 -5.01 8.23 -0.28
C LYS A 186 -3.99 7.57 0.65
N VAL A 187 -4.09 7.83 1.94
CA VAL A 187 -3.15 7.31 2.94
C VAL A 187 -3.81 6.37 3.94
N TYR A 188 -3.00 5.45 4.47
CA TYR A 188 -3.38 4.49 5.47
C TYR A 188 -2.32 4.46 6.59
N PRO A 189 -2.71 4.77 7.85
CA PRO A 189 -4.03 5.19 8.29
C PRO A 189 -4.41 6.59 7.75
N ASN A 190 -5.73 6.84 7.55
CA ASN A 190 -6.22 8.11 7.03
C ASN A 190 -6.68 9.08 8.13
N LYS A 191 -6.48 8.74 9.38
CA LYS A 191 -6.86 9.54 10.54
C LYS A 191 -5.95 9.27 11.74
N GLU A 192 -6.04 10.19 12.72
CA GLU A 192 -5.19 10.19 13.89
C GLU A 192 -5.55 9.12 14.93
N PHE A 193 -6.83 8.72 14.97
CA PHE A 193 -7.33 7.72 15.94
C PHE A 193 -8.58 7.01 15.44
N ALA A 194 -8.80 5.82 16.00
CA ALA A 194 -10.03 5.04 15.83
C ALA A 194 -10.83 5.02 17.13
N THR A 195 -12.13 4.79 17.02
CA THR A 195 -13.05 4.60 18.15
C THR A 195 -13.88 3.34 17.93
N LYS A 196 -14.63 2.88 18.94
CA LYS A 196 -15.58 1.76 18.78
C LYS A 196 -16.61 2.04 17.69
N ALA A 197 -17.07 3.27 17.56
CA ALA A 197 -18.03 3.70 16.53
C ALA A 197 -17.38 3.95 15.16
N SER A 198 -16.05 4.10 15.10
CA SER A 198 -15.31 4.39 13.86
C SER A 198 -13.97 3.70 13.87
N LEU A 199 -13.95 2.48 13.35
CA LEU A 199 -12.79 1.57 13.33
C LEU A 199 -11.56 2.09 12.54
N GLY A 200 -11.69 3.24 11.91
CA GLY A 200 -10.71 3.74 10.96
C GLY A 200 -10.94 3.18 9.56
N ASN A 201 -10.03 3.49 8.64
CA ASN A 201 -10.04 2.89 7.32
C ASN A 201 -9.44 1.47 7.39
N ASN A 202 -9.90 0.63 6.49
CA ASN A 202 -9.26 -0.63 6.17
C ASN A 202 -8.50 -0.53 4.85
N ILE A 203 -7.51 -1.39 4.70
CA ILE A 203 -6.75 -1.59 3.47
C ILE A 203 -6.83 -3.05 3.08
N GLU A 204 -7.01 -3.29 1.79
CA GLU A 204 -6.97 -4.62 1.21
C GLU A 204 -5.64 -5.31 1.55
N LEU A 205 -5.71 -6.58 1.94
CA LEU A 205 -4.50 -7.36 2.21
C LEU A 205 -3.86 -7.78 0.89
N PRO A 206 -2.52 -7.72 0.78
CA PRO A 206 -1.79 -8.09 -0.42
C PRO A 206 -1.72 -9.60 -0.65
N LEU A 207 -1.16 -10.00 -1.80
CA LEU A 207 -0.85 -11.39 -2.14
C LEU A 207 -2.08 -12.31 -2.23
N HIS A 208 -3.25 -11.76 -2.54
CA HIS A 208 -4.41 -12.55 -2.92
C HIS A 208 -4.19 -13.15 -4.31
N LEU A 209 -4.16 -14.50 -4.40
CA LEU A 209 -3.91 -15.24 -5.64
C LEU A 209 -5.17 -15.37 -6.51
#